data_c1a180bcf517267829298849f532580f
#
_entry.id   c1a180bcf517267829298849f532580f
#
_cell.length_a   1.000
_cell.length_b   1.000
_cell.length_c   1.000
_cell.angle_alpha   90.00
_cell.angle_beta   90.00
_cell.angle_gamma   90.00
#
_symmetry.space_group_name_H-M   'P 1'
#
loop_
_entity.id
_entity.type
_entity.pdbx_description
1 polymer ?
#
loop_
_entity_poly.entity_id
_entity_poly.type
_entity_poly.pdbx_seq_one_letter_code
_entity_poly.pdbx_strand_id
1 'polypeptide(L)'
;MAWKINWCRIVGVIGTLCGCAGIMTAGLWYGSSKQIPVYDRNGNCIANLFVENGELQYECVEEYEAYVDIVRKEFVDVVKERLEEKTVVETAESGSFEIRTGFSEKTMAALSEAYENNADLMIGNSAAAVSDIKGCMTACLSRSSAGENYNYVNIPAYAGSAIKPLSVYTPALEDSTVTWSSMYRDSAYAMVEDGNGKMTEWPANTEPYTDQMITIEEAVAESNNAVAVKVLKDNGAEKSCQFLEDAFGISTDQETEIMKEEGEDRILGNIALGYLEGGVTVQQMTGGYQIFANGGAYYEPHAITEIRDDGNVYYTPSGEGTQVISRETAYIMNRLMRGVVLNGTGTSAQIEGVDVCGKTGTSEYGEHWFAGITPEYVCVVWHEAENEESSTDRSVQVFHDTVTALESEKGMEYPQPDSVNEIPYCEKSGLLRNMSCQNISTGYYTADNMPEICNKCR
;
A
#
# COMPACT_ATOMS: atom_id res chain seq x y z
N MET A 1 -14.15 -38.39 -15.83
CA MET A 1 -14.79 -37.05 -15.95
C MET A 1 -15.86 -36.97 -14.87
N ALA A 2 -15.51 -36.47 -13.72
CA ALA A 2 -16.46 -36.21 -12.63
C ALA A 2 -16.59 -34.70 -12.51
N TRP A 3 -17.77 -34.20 -12.78
CA TRP A 3 -18.11 -32.79 -12.62
C TRP A 3 -18.14 -32.48 -11.12
N LYS A 4 -17.17 -31.73 -10.62
CA LYS A 4 -17.30 -31.05 -9.33
C LYS A 4 -18.27 -29.88 -9.51
N ILE A 5 -19.51 -30.09 -9.08
CA ILE A 5 -20.49 -28.99 -8.99
C ILE A 5 -20.05 -28.12 -7.82
N ASN A 6 -19.64 -26.88 -8.13
CA ASN A 6 -19.31 -25.87 -7.11
C ASN A 6 -20.63 -25.39 -6.48
N TRP A 7 -20.96 -25.89 -5.28
CA TRP A 7 -22.23 -25.66 -4.59
C TRP A 7 -22.37 -24.19 -4.09
N CYS A 8 -21.27 -23.43 -4.00
CA CYS A 8 -21.31 -22.01 -3.60
C CYS A 8 -22.11 -21.11 -4.55
N ARG A 9 -22.21 -21.45 -5.85
CA ARG A 9 -22.99 -20.67 -6.82
C ARG A 9 -24.52 -20.74 -6.66
N ILE A 10 -25.05 -21.68 -5.88
CA ILE A 10 -26.51 -21.86 -5.72
C ILE A 10 -27.04 -21.05 -4.52
N VAL A 11 -26.21 -20.72 -3.54
CA VAL A 11 -26.63 -19.96 -2.34
C VAL A 11 -26.70 -18.46 -2.59
N GLY A 12 -25.87 -17.93 -3.49
CA GLY A 12 -25.81 -16.48 -3.81
C GLY A 12 -27.06 -15.88 -4.47
N VAL A 13 -27.94 -16.70 -5.06
CA VAL A 13 -29.15 -16.19 -5.77
C VAL A 13 -30.37 -16.07 -4.86
N ILE A 14 -30.36 -16.63 -3.66
CA ILE A 14 -31.51 -16.58 -2.71
C ILE A 14 -31.27 -15.58 -1.55
N GLY A 15 -30.04 -15.08 -1.36
CA GLY A 15 -29.63 -14.25 -0.23
C GLY A 15 -30.03 -12.77 -0.29
N THR A 16 -30.52 -12.26 -1.41
CA THR A 16 -30.83 -10.80 -1.57
C THR A 16 -32.17 -10.36 -0.97
N LEU A 17 -32.92 -11.21 -0.30
CA LEU A 17 -34.23 -10.86 0.25
C LEU A 17 -34.42 -11.08 1.77
N CYS A 18 -33.44 -11.59 2.50
CA CYS A 18 -33.51 -11.68 3.96
C CYS A 18 -32.12 -11.53 4.60
N GLY A 19 -31.77 -10.37 5.00
CA GLY A 19 -30.64 -10.16 5.89
C GLY A 19 -30.78 -10.99 7.17
N CYS A 20 -29.70 -11.58 7.64
CA CYS A 20 -29.53 -12.30 8.91
C CYS A 20 -30.12 -13.70 9.07
N ALA A 21 -30.98 -14.20 8.21
CA ALA A 21 -31.55 -15.55 8.38
C ALA A 21 -30.86 -16.65 7.56
N GLY A 22 -29.98 -16.31 6.62
CA GLY A 22 -29.35 -17.26 5.68
C GLY A 22 -28.19 -18.07 6.27
N ILE A 23 -27.47 -17.52 7.23
CA ILE A 23 -26.27 -18.16 7.80
C ILE A 23 -26.65 -19.30 8.79
N MET A 24 -27.82 -19.23 9.41
CA MET A 24 -28.25 -20.28 10.37
C MET A 24 -28.74 -21.60 9.73
N THR A 25 -28.97 -21.66 8.42
CA THR A 25 -29.49 -22.87 7.78
C THR A 25 -28.42 -23.73 7.10
N ALA A 26 -27.22 -23.20 6.83
CA ALA A 26 -26.08 -23.97 6.32
C ALA A 26 -25.39 -24.83 7.40
N GLY A 27 -25.52 -24.46 8.67
CA GLY A 27 -24.90 -25.15 9.81
C GLY A 27 -25.44 -26.57 10.11
N LEU A 28 -26.34 -27.13 9.32
CA LEU A 28 -26.94 -28.47 9.54
C LEU A 28 -26.30 -29.60 8.70
N TRP A 29 -25.24 -29.31 7.90
CA TRP A 29 -24.70 -30.33 6.97
C TRP A 29 -23.24 -30.72 7.17
N TYR A 30 -22.47 -30.03 8.02
CA TYR A 30 -21.10 -30.45 8.32
C TYR A 30 -21.04 -31.17 9.66
N GLY A 31 -20.70 -32.46 9.61
CA GLY A 31 -20.59 -33.31 10.79
C GLY A 31 -19.48 -32.80 11.71
N SER A 32 -19.82 -32.61 12.97
CA SER A 32 -19.03 -32.59 14.22
C SER A 32 -17.68 -31.82 14.28
N SER A 33 -17.23 -31.12 13.29
CA SER A 33 -16.06 -30.23 13.45
C SER A 33 -16.45 -28.94 14.18
N LYS A 34 -15.64 -28.60 15.19
CA LYS A 34 -15.83 -27.39 15.98
C LYS A 34 -15.64 -26.17 15.10
N GLN A 35 -16.55 -25.21 15.19
CA GLN A 35 -16.47 -23.94 14.45
C GLN A 35 -15.90 -22.85 15.32
N ILE A 36 -15.08 -21.97 14.72
CA ILE A 36 -14.53 -20.76 15.33
C ILE A 36 -15.18 -19.58 14.61
N PRO A 37 -16.15 -18.89 15.25
CA PRO A 37 -16.84 -17.78 14.63
C PRO A 37 -15.93 -16.56 14.50
N VAL A 38 -16.06 -15.87 13.36
CA VAL A 38 -15.38 -14.61 13.05
C VAL A 38 -16.43 -13.50 13.00
N TYR A 39 -16.21 -12.46 13.78
CA TYR A 39 -17.14 -11.33 13.92
C TYR A 39 -16.54 -10.04 13.33
N ASP A 40 -17.40 -9.25 12.71
CA ASP A 40 -17.10 -7.87 12.31
C ASP A 40 -16.97 -6.93 13.53
N ARG A 41 -16.65 -5.65 13.29
CA ARG A 41 -16.53 -4.62 14.32
C ARG A 41 -17.85 -4.34 15.08
N ASN A 42 -19.00 -4.73 14.50
CA ASN A 42 -20.34 -4.55 15.08
C ASN A 42 -20.82 -5.80 15.84
N GLY A 43 -20.07 -6.91 15.79
CA GLY A 43 -20.39 -8.16 16.42
C GLY A 43 -21.27 -9.08 15.55
N ASN A 44 -21.41 -8.81 14.25
CA ASN A 44 -22.09 -9.73 13.33
C ASN A 44 -21.12 -10.83 12.91
N CYS A 45 -21.59 -12.08 12.86
CA CYS A 45 -20.78 -13.19 12.37
C CYS A 45 -20.64 -13.10 10.83
N ILE A 46 -19.40 -12.99 10.34
CA ILE A 46 -19.08 -12.86 8.91
C ILE A 46 -18.51 -14.15 8.32
N ALA A 47 -17.95 -15.02 9.16
CA ALA A 47 -17.35 -16.30 8.76
C ALA A 47 -17.28 -17.29 9.92
N ASN A 48 -16.98 -18.55 9.59
CA ASN A 48 -16.54 -19.55 10.54
C ASN A 48 -15.25 -20.21 10.05
N LEU A 49 -14.26 -20.34 10.93
CA LEU A 49 -13.11 -21.22 10.69
C LEU A 49 -13.40 -22.60 11.28
N PHE A 50 -12.87 -23.65 10.64
CA PHE A 50 -13.04 -25.03 11.09
C PHE A 50 -11.88 -25.90 10.60
N VAL A 51 -11.67 -27.06 11.24
CA VAL A 51 -10.65 -28.00 10.81
C VAL A 51 -11.26 -29.03 9.86
N GLU A 52 -10.67 -29.18 8.68
CA GLU A 52 -11.01 -30.19 7.70
C GLU A 52 -9.73 -30.79 7.09
N ASN A 53 -9.65 -32.12 7.03
CA ASN A 53 -8.49 -32.87 6.50
C ASN A 53 -7.13 -32.48 7.14
N GLY A 54 -7.13 -32.05 8.41
CA GLY A 54 -5.92 -31.63 9.13
C GLY A 54 -5.43 -30.23 8.82
N GLU A 55 -6.26 -29.41 8.18
CA GLU A 55 -5.98 -28.01 7.87
C GLU A 55 -7.11 -27.11 8.37
N LEU A 56 -6.78 -25.85 8.70
CA LEU A 56 -7.75 -24.83 9.06
C LEU A 56 -8.35 -24.23 7.78
N GLN A 57 -9.64 -24.44 7.60
CA GLN A 57 -10.47 -23.94 6.50
C GLN A 57 -11.42 -22.85 6.99
N TYR A 58 -12.13 -22.20 6.07
CA TYR A 58 -13.16 -21.22 6.41
C TYR A 58 -14.40 -21.34 5.51
N GLU A 59 -15.52 -20.83 6.03
CA GLU A 59 -16.78 -20.65 5.33
C GLU A 59 -17.24 -19.22 5.49
N CYS A 60 -17.45 -18.51 4.40
CA CYS A 60 -17.99 -17.15 4.35
C CYS A 60 -18.69 -16.88 3.01
N VAL A 61 -19.23 -15.68 2.83
CA VAL A 61 -19.70 -15.25 1.51
C VAL A 61 -18.48 -14.96 0.61
N GLU A 62 -18.62 -15.21 -0.69
CA GLU A 62 -17.55 -15.10 -1.70
C GLU A 62 -16.84 -13.73 -1.64
N GLU A 63 -17.60 -12.66 -1.44
CA GLU A 63 -17.11 -11.31 -1.35
C GLU A 63 -16.13 -11.06 -0.19
N TYR A 64 -16.20 -11.86 0.89
CA TYR A 64 -15.37 -11.72 2.09
C TYR A 64 -14.15 -12.65 2.09
N GLU A 65 -14.01 -13.55 1.10
CA GLU A 65 -12.97 -14.59 1.07
C GLU A 65 -11.57 -14.04 1.26
N ALA A 66 -11.22 -12.94 0.57
CA ALA A 66 -9.89 -12.35 0.68
C ALA A 66 -9.59 -11.85 2.10
N TYR A 67 -10.57 -11.22 2.75
CA TYR A 67 -10.44 -10.74 4.12
C TYR A 67 -10.36 -11.88 5.13
N VAL A 68 -11.26 -12.87 4.99
CA VAL A 68 -11.32 -14.03 5.89
C VAL A 68 -10.08 -14.91 5.78
N ASP A 69 -9.47 -15.02 4.60
CA ASP A 69 -8.19 -15.71 4.42
C ASP A 69 -7.05 -15.03 5.20
N ILE A 70 -7.03 -13.68 5.24
CA ILE A 70 -6.08 -12.95 6.08
C ILE A 70 -6.34 -13.26 7.56
N VAL A 71 -7.59 -13.21 8.02
CA VAL A 71 -7.96 -13.56 9.40
C VAL A 71 -7.51 -14.97 9.76
N ARG A 72 -7.72 -15.93 8.85
CA ARG A 72 -7.28 -17.34 9.05
C ARG A 72 -5.77 -17.44 9.20
N LYS A 73 -4.99 -16.74 8.35
CA LYS A 73 -3.52 -16.73 8.43
C LYS A 73 -3.04 -16.10 9.73
N GLU A 74 -3.55 -14.92 10.08
CA GLU A 74 -3.20 -14.25 11.35
C GLU A 74 -3.54 -15.14 12.57
N PHE A 75 -4.71 -15.79 12.59
CA PHE A 75 -5.07 -16.72 13.65
C PHE A 75 -4.05 -17.86 13.77
N VAL A 76 -3.66 -18.45 12.64
CA VAL A 76 -2.64 -19.52 12.59
C VAL A 76 -1.32 -19.03 13.18
N ASP A 77 -0.87 -17.83 12.82
CA ASP A 77 0.41 -17.29 13.27
C ASP A 77 0.37 -16.94 14.76
N VAL A 78 -0.70 -16.29 15.25
CA VAL A 78 -0.93 -16.01 16.67
C VAL A 78 -0.95 -17.30 17.52
N VAL A 79 -1.58 -18.35 17.02
CA VAL A 79 -1.61 -19.65 17.71
C VAL A 79 -0.22 -20.28 17.69
N LYS A 80 0.49 -20.31 16.55
CA LYS A 80 1.86 -20.86 16.45
C LYS A 80 2.84 -20.24 17.46
N GLU A 81 2.81 -18.92 17.63
CA GLU A 81 3.66 -18.22 18.58
C GLU A 81 3.45 -18.63 20.04
N ARG A 82 2.31 -19.25 20.37
CA ARG A 82 1.91 -19.64 21.73
C ARG A 82 1.90 -21.14 21.96
N LEU A 83 2.29 -21.92 20.94
CA LEU A 83 2.33 -23.39 21.07
C LEU A 83 3.52 -23.84 21.92
N GLU A 84 3.23 -24.71 22.91
CA GLU A 84 4.27 -25.42 23.65
C GLU A 84 4.50 -26.83 23.11
N GLU A 85 3.42 -27.65 22.97
CA GLU A 85 3.49 -29.06 22.54
C GLU A 85 2.45 -29.45 21.49
N LYS A 86 1.35 -28.68 21.36
CA LYS A 86 0.23 -28.98 20.44
C LYS A 86 0.47 -28.37 19.06
N THR A 87 -0.15 -28.94 18.05
CA THR A 87 -0.24 -28.31 16.72
C THR A 87 -1.32 -27.23 16.69
N VAL A 88 -1.29 -26.35 15.67
CA VAL A 88 -2.35 -25.35 15.44
C VAL A 88 -3.73 -26.03 15.34
N VAL A 89 -3.79 -27.16 14.62
CA VAL A 89 -5.03 -27.92 14.41
C VAL A 89 -5.58 -28.45 15.74
N GLU A 90 -4.76 -29.11 16.55
CA GLU A 90 -5.16 -29.63 17.85
C GLU A 90 -5.62 -28.51 18.79
N THR A 91 -4.97 -27.34 18.72
CA THR A 91 -5.32 -26.16 19.52
C THR A 91 -6.67 -25.60 19.05
N ALA A 92 -6.89 -25.44 17.74
CA ALA A 92 -8.14 -24.99 17.15
C ALA A 92 -9.31 -25.93 17.51
N GLU A 93 -9.10 -27.25 17.48
CA GLU A 93 -10.11 -28.25 17.84
C GLU A 93 -10.42 -28.30 19.35
N SER A 94 -9.42 -28.09 20.20
CA SER A 94 -9.62 -28.18 21.65
C SER A 94 -10.10 -26.88 22.30
N GLY A 95 -9.70 -25.68 21.76
CA GLY A 95 -10.08 -24.37 22.29
C GLY A 95 -11.53 -23.98 21.98
N SER A 96 -12.09 -23.00 22.68
CA SER A 96 -13.41 -22.41 22.42
C SER A 96 -13.23 -21.00 21.89
N PHE A 97 -12.59 -20.90 20.72
CA PHE A 97 -12.18 -19.63 20.14
C PHE A 97 -13.32 -18.84 19.53
N GLU A 98 -13.24 -17.53 19.68
CA GLU A 98 -14.02 -16.50 18.99
C GLU A 98 -13.04 -15.44 18.48
N ILE A 99 -13.19 -15.01 17.22
CA ILE A 99 -12.31 -14.02 16.59
C ILE A 99 -13.12 -12.74 16.33
N ARG A 100 -12.62 -11.62 16.78
CA ARG A 100 -13.15 -10.28 16.47
C ARG A 100 -12.20 -9.57 15.51
N THR A 101 -12.75 -8.86 14.56
CA THR A 101 -11.98 -8.21 13.48
C THR A 101 -12.30 -6.74 13.33
N GLY A 102 -11.45 -6.04 12.56
CA GLY A 102 -11.70 -4.69 12.10
C GLY A 102 -12.69 -4.58 10.94
N PHE A 103 -13.19 -5.71 10.41
CA PHE A 103 -14.06 -5.75 9.23
C PHE A 103 -15.22 -4.75 9.33
N SER A 104 -15.42 -4.01 8.27
CA SER A 104 -16.49 -3.03 8.12
C SER A 104 -17.31 -3.36 6.88
N GLU A 105 -18.56 -3.76 7.08
CA GLU A 105 -19.49 -4.01 5.98
C GLU A 105 -19.65 -2.76 5.08
N LYS A 106 -19.68 -1.55 5.67
CA LYS A 106 -19.72 -0.30 4.90
C LYS A 106 -18.50 -0.15 4.00
N THR A 107 -17.30 -0.45 4.53
CA THR A 107 -16.06 -0.33 3.75
C THR A 107 -15.98 -1.38 2.66
N MET A 108 -16.40 -2.61 2.96
CA MET A 108 -16.44 -3.70 2.00
C MET A 108 -17.42 -3.41 0.85
N ALA A 109 -18.63 -2.94 1.18
CA ALA A 109 -19.62 -2.56 0.18
C ALA A 109 -19.12 -1.41 -0.73
N ALA A 110 -18.48 -0.38 -0.15
CA ALA A 110 -17.89 0.71 -0.92
C ALA A 110 -16.80 0.22 -1.88
N LEU A 111 -15.92 -0.67 -1.42
CA LEU A 111 -14.86 -1.27 -2.24
C LEU A 111 -15.44 -2.14 -3.36
N SER A 112 -16.41 -3.00 -3.04
CA SER A 112 -17.08 -3.87 -4.02
C SER A 112 -17.81 -3.06 -5.10
N GLU A 113 -18.55 -2.03 -4.71
CA GLU A 113 -19.25 -1.13 -5.64
C GLU A 113 -18.25 -0.40 -6.57
N ALA A 114 -17.13 0.08 -6.02
CA ALA A 114 -16.06 0.69 -6.81
C ALA A 114 -15.48 -0.29 -7.86
N TYR A 115 -15.27 -1.54 -7.49
CA TYR A 115 -14.83 -2.59 -8.42
C TYR A 115 -15.88 -2.91 -9.48
N GLU A 116 -17.15 -2.99 -9.12
CA GLU A 116 -18.24 -3.23 -10.07
C GLU A 116 -18.39 -2.09 -11.07
N ASN A 117 -18.31 -0.84 -10.63
CA ASN A 117 -18.37 0.34 -11.47
C ASN A 117 -17.21 0.43 -12.47
N ASN A 118 -16.08 -0.22 -12.16
CA ASN A 118 -14.87 -0.25 -12.98
C ASN A 118 -14.60 -1.64 -13.61
N ALA A 119 -15.55 -2.59 -13.57
CA ALA A 119 -15.33 -3.98 -13.96
C ALA A 119 -14.87 -4.16 -15.40
N ASP A 120 -15.40 -3.36 -16.34
CA ASP A 120 -15.03 -3.42 -17.77
C ASP A 120 -13.57 -3.00 -18.02
N LEU A 121 -12.92 -2.42 -17.03
CA LEU A 121 -11.61 -1.78 -17.10
C LEU A 121 -10.57 -2.47 -16.21
N MET A 122 -11.03 -3.30 -15.26
CA MET A 122 -10.21 -4.09 -14.34
C MET A 122 -10.16 -5.56 -14.82
N ILE A 123 -9.82 -5.75 -16.09
CA ILE A 123 -9.69 -7.08 -16.70
C ILE A 123 -8.30 -7.63 -16.36
N GLY A 124 -8.26 -8.73 -15.61
CA GLY A 124 -7.03 -9.33 -15.13
C GLY A 124 -7.11 -9.69 -13.65
N ASN A 125 -5.95 -9.95 -13.06
CA ASN A 125 -5.86 -10.16 -11.63
C ASN A 125 -5.85 -8.82 -10.90
N SER A 126 -6.50 -8.73 -9.76
CA SER A 126 -6.51 -7.48 -9.00
C SER A 126 -6.72 -7.72 -7.51
N ALA A 127 -6.25 -6.78 -6.71
CA ALA A 127 -6.50 -6.75 -5.28
C ALA A 127 -6.54 -5.32 -4.75
N ALA A 128 -7.31 -5.14 -3.68
CA ALA A 128 -7.30 -3.91 -2.91
C ALA A 128 -7.45 -4.19 -1.42
N ALA A 129 -6.89 -3.29 -0.62
CA ALA A 129 -7.04 -3.30 0.82
C ALA A 129 -7.33 -1.89 1.34
N VAL A 130 -8.22 -1.82 2.31
CA VAL A 130 -8.54 -0.59 3.05
C VAL A 130 -8.25 -0.81 4.52
N SER A 131 -7.48 0.08 5.11
CA SER A 131 -7.22 0.10 6.56
C SER A 131 -7.51 1.48 7.15
N ASP A 132 -7.61 1.54 8.47
CA ASP A 132 -7.43 2.80 9.18
C ASP A 132 -5.93 3.19 9.20
N ILE A 133 -5.65 4.40 9.70
CA ILE A 133 -4.28 4.92 9.78
C ILE A 133 -3.41 4.26 10.88
N LYS A 134 -3.93 3.23 11.57
CA LYS A 134 -3.24 2.45 12.59
C LYS A 134 -3.12 0.96 12.22
N GLY A 135 -3.22 0.66 10.92
CA GLY A 135 -2.99 -0.68 10.39
C GLY A 135 -4.15 -1.67 10.56
N CYS A 136 -5.27 -1.26 11.17
CA CYS A 136 -6.44 -2.15 11.27
C CYS A 136 -7.14 -2.24 9.91
N MET A 137 -7.02 -3.39 9.24
CA MET A 137 -7.65 -3.65 7.96
C MET A 137 -9.17 -3.77 8.11
N THR A 138 -9.89 -3.03 7.28
CA THR A 138 -11.37 -2.91 7.38
C THR A 138 -12.11 -3.56 6.23
N ALA A 139 -11.44 -3.73 5.08
CA ALA A 139 -11.91 -4.46 3.93
C ALA A 139 -10.72 -4.89 3.05
N CYS A 140 -10.88 -6.03 2.39
CA CYS A 140 -9.96 -6.50 1.35
C CYS A 140 -10.76 -7.18 0.26
N LEU A 141 -10.34 -6.97 -0.99
CA LEU A 141 -10.91 -7.62 -2.14
C LEU A 141 -9.80 -8.19 -3.01
N SER A 142 -10.04 -9.37 -3.57
CA SER A 142 -9.15 -10.01 -4.53
C SER A 142 -9.98 -10.60 -5.67
N ARG A 143 -9.55 -10.41 -6.91
CA ARG A 143 -10.18 -11.00 -8.09
C ARG A 143 -9.13 -11.68 -8.96
N SER A 144 -9.49 -12.85 -9.49
CA SER A 144 -8.66 -13.62 -10.41
C SER A 144 -9.36 -13.77 -11.75
N SER A 145 -8.66 -13.46 -12.83
CA SER A 145 -9.15 -13.68 -14.20
C SER A 145 -9.26 -15.16 -14.54
N ALA A 146 -8.43 -16.01 -13.93
CA ALA A 146 -8.41 -17.45 -14.14
C ALA A 146 -9.51 -18.20 -13.35
N GLY A 147 -10.25 -17.52 -12.48
CA GLY A 147 -11.27 -18.14 -11.62
C GLY A 147 -10.67 -19.05 -10.54
N GLU A 148 -9.41 -18.89 -10.21
CA GLU A 148 -8.72 -19.56 -9.12
C GLU A 148 -8.84 -18.70 -7.86
N ASN A 149 -8.98 -19.36 -6.69
CA ASN A 149 -9.12 -18.67 -5.40
C ASN A 149 -7.75 -18.24 -4.86
N TYR A 150 -7.04 -17.35 -5.59
CA TYR A 150 -5.83 -16.70 -5.09
C TYR A 150 -6.18 -15.41 -4.36
N ASN A 151 -5.59 -15.23 -3.18
CA ASN A 151 -5.68 -13.97 -2.46
C ASN A 151 -4.51 -13.05 -2.85
N TYR A 152 -4.72 -12.27 -3.91
CA TYR A 152 -3.70 -11.34 -4.44
C TYR A 152 -3.35 -10.19 -3.47
N VAL A 153 -4.08 -10.00 -2.38
CA VAL A 153 -3.69 -9.04 -1.33
C VAL A 153 -2.34 -9.40 -0.73
N ASN A 154 -2.01 -10.71 -0.70
CA ASN A 154 -0.77 -11.26 -0.12
C ASN A 154 0.14 -11.96 -1.14
N ILE A 155 -0.12 -11.80 -2.43
CA ILE A 155 0.79 -12.25 -3.48
C ILE A 155 1.69 -11.09 -3.87
N PRO A 156 3.03 -11.26 -3.82
CA PRO A 156 3.95 -10.20 -4.21
C PRO A 156 3.84 -9.85 -5.69
N ALA A 157 3.94 -8.56 -6.00
CA ALA A 157 3.99 -8.01 -7.35
C ALA A 157 5.01 -6.85 -7.41
N TYR A 158 5.40 -6.44 -8.63
CA TYR A 158 6.27 -5.29 -8.78
C TYR A 158 5.51 -3.99 -8.54
N ALA A 159 5.96 -3.21 -7.56
CA ALA A 159 5.28 -1.97 -7.18
C ALA A 159 5.39 -0.85 -8.23
N GLY A 160 6.36 -0.97 -9.14
CA GLY A 160 6.67 0.15 -9.99
C GLY A 160 6.95 1.42 -9.17
N SER A 161 6.60 2.57 -9.71
CA SER A 161 6.81 3.86 -9.05
C SER A 161 6.04 4.07 -7.74
N ALA A 162 5.10 3.19 -7.37
CA ALA A 162 4.41 3.29 -6.09
C ALA A 162 5.34 3.05 -4.88
N ILE A 163 6.50 2.38 -5.09
CA ILE A 163 7.48 2.17 -4.02
C ILE A 163 8.28 3.44 -3.68
N LYS A 164 8.45 4.40 -4.62
CA LYS A 164 9.36 5.56 -4.50
C LYS A 164 9.21 6.37 -3.21
N PRO A 165 8.00 6.64 -2.71
CA PRO A 165 7.84 7.29 -1.42
C PRO A 165 8.52 6.52 -0.29
N LEU A 166 8.43 5.20 -0.28
CA LEU A 166 9.00 4.35 0.77
C LEU A 166 10.50 4.11 0.57
N SER A 167 10.92 3.77 -0.65
CA SER A 167 12.29 3.32 -0.93
C SER A 167 13.30 4.43 -1.23
N VAL A 168 12.85 5.57 -1.73
CA VAL A 168 13.74 6.63 -2.23
C VAL A 168 13.62 7.91 -1.42
N TYR A 169 12.44 8.54 -1.46
CA TYR A 169 12.30 9.91 -0.98
C TYR A 169 12.23 10.00 0.54
N THR A 170 11.58 9.05 1.21
CA THR A 170 11.50 9.05 2.68
C THR A 170 12.87 8.87 3.34
N PRO A 171 13.69 7.86 3.00
CA PRO A 171 15.04 7.76 3.56
C PRO A 171 15.91 8.97 3.25
N ALA A 172 15.81 9.53 2.04
CA ALA A 172 16.60 10.68 1.64
C ALA A 172 16.20 11.99 2.36
N LEU A 173 14.92 12.16 2.68
CA LEU A 173 14.41 13.27 3.49
C LEU A 173 14.81 13.12 4.96
N GLU A 174 14.67 11.92 5.52
CA GLU A 174 15.00 11.62 6.92
C GLU A 174 16.51 11.82 7.19
N ASP A 175 17.35 11.40 6.25
CA ASP A 175 18.80 11.59 6.30
C ASP A 175 19.26 13.02 5.92
N SER A 176 18.33 13.92 5.57
CA SER A 176 18.62 15.26 5.06
C SER A 176 19.50 15.27 3.79
N THR A 177 19.51 14.20 3.02
CA THR A 177 20.19 14.13 1.71
C THR A 177 19.50 15.04 0.71
N VAL A 178 18.17 15.15 0.78
CA VAL A 178 17.37 16.08 -0.03
C VAL A 178 16.44 16.92 0.84
N THR A 179 16.03 18.06 0.28
CA THR A 179 14.96 18.91 0.81
C THR A 179 13.79 18.91 -0.17
N TRP A 180 12.67 19.50 0.19
CA TRP A 180 11.52 19.74 -0.70
C TRP A 180 11.92 20.29 -2.08
N SER A 181 12.82 21.25 -2.12
CA SER A 181 13.22 21.97 -3.32
C SER A 181 14.63 21.65 -3.81
N SER A 182 15.26 20.57 -3.33
CA SER A 182 16.53 20.10 -3.90
C SER A 182 16.36 19.81 -5.38
N MET A 183 17.34 20.22 -6.18
CA MET A 183 17.25 20.20 -7.65
C MET A 183 18.12 19.12 -8.26
N TYR A 184 17.53 18.34 -9.15
CA TYR A 184 18.21 17.33 -9.95
C TYR A 184 17.98 17.60 -11.44
N ARG A 185 18.98 17.26 -12.27
CA ARG A 185 18.82 17.33 -13.72
C ARG A 185 17.97 16.16 -14.21
N ASP A 186 16.90 16.45 -14.92
CA ASP A 186 16.07 15.48 -15.61
C ASP A 186 16.75 15.02 -16.89
N SER A 187 17.67 14.08 -16.75
CA SER A 187 18.46 13.45 -17.81
C SER A 187 18.81 12.01 -17.42
N ALA A 188 19.19 11.19 -18.39
CA ALA A 188 19.62 9.82 -18.10
C ALA A 188 20.68 9.78 -16.98
N TYR A 189 20.60 8.73 -16.14
CA TYR A 189 21.63 8.42 -15.15
C TYR A 189 22.84 7.78 -15.83
N ALA A 190 22.58 6.84 -16.75
CA ALA A 190 23.62 6.12 -17.46
C ALA A 190 23.19 5.77 -18.89
N MET A 191 24.18 5.39 -19.71
CA MET A 191 23.95 4.70 -20.99
C MET A 191 24.11 3.20 -20.75
N VAL A 192 23.11 2.41 -21.08
CA VAL A 192 23.11 0.94 -20.94
C VAL A 192 22.90 0.28 -22.28
N GLU A 193 23.48 -0.91 -22.48
CA GLU A 193 23.28 -1.72 -23.68
C GLU A 193 21.95 -2.46 -23.57
N ASP A 194 21.07 -2.29 -24.56
CA ASP A 194 19.83 -3.07 -24.65
C ASP A 194 20.10 -4.50 -25.14
N GLY A 195 19.09 -5.38 -25.10
CA GLY A 195 19.22 -6.78 -25.54
C GLY A 195 19.61 -6.99 -27.00
N ASN A 196 19.73 -5.91 -27.80
CA ASN A 196 20.13 -5.92 -29.21
C ASN A 196 21.53 -5.32 -29.43
N GLY A 197 22.25 -4.98 -28.38
CA GLY A 197 23.58 -4.36 -28.44
C GLY A 197 23.60 -2.86 -28.73
N LYS A 198 22.44 -2.17 -28.61
CA LYS A 198 22.32 -0.73 -28.78
C LYS A 198 22.41 -0.03 -27.44
N MET A 199 23.23 1.01 -27.35
CA MET A 199 23.29 1.90 -26.19
C MET A 199 22.02 2.73 -26.11
N THR A 200 21.35 2.68 -24.96
CA THR A 200 20.13 3.41 -24.64
C THR A 200 20.28 4.21 -23.35
N GLU A 201 19.56 5.32 -23.25
CA GLU A 201 19.53 6.13 -22.04
C GLU A 201 18.74 5.40 -20.94
N TRP A 202 19.26 5.39 -19.71
CA TRP A 202 18.64 4.73 -18.55
C TRP A 202 18.64 5.63 -17.31
N PRO A 203 17.59 5.51 -16.47
CA PRO A 203 16.32 4.81 -16.70
C PRO A 203 15.42 5.62 -17.64
N ALA A 204 14.57 4.97 -18.42
CA ALA A 204 13.58 5.70 -19.20
C ALA A 204 12.56 6.39 -18.30
N ASN A 205 12.21 7.63 -18.59
CA ASN A 205 11.05 8.29 -18.02
C ASN A 205 9.79 7.97 -18.85
N THR A 206 8.60 8.18 -18.30
CA THR A 206 7.35 8.13 -19.07
C THR A 206 7.32 9.21 -20.15
N GLU A 207 7.71 10.44 -19.78
CA GLU A 207 7.91 11.55 -20.71
C GLU A 207 9.39 11.68 -21.09
N PRO A 208 9.73 12.23 -22.26
CA PRO A 208 11.11 12.48 -22.64
C PRO A 208 11.84 13.38 -21.64
N TYR A 209 13.13 13.14 -21.45
CA TYR A 209 13.95 14.02 -20.61
C TYR A 209 13.89 15.48 -21.07
N THR A 210 13.71 16.38 -20.11
CA THR A 210 13.69 17.82 -20.38
C THR A 210 15.10 18.43 -20.43
N ASP A 211 16.08 17.71 -19.88
CA ASP A 211 17.44 18.21 -19.61
C ASP A 211 17.49 19.48 -18.72
N GLN A 212 16.37 19.75 -18.04
CA GLN A 212 16.26 20.87 -17.08
C GLN A 212 16.59 20.41 -15.66
N MET A 213 16.86 21.38 -14.80
CA MET A 213 16.88 21.14 -13.34
C MET A 213 15.45 21.19 -12.84
N ILE A 214 14.99 20.13 -12.20
CA ILE A 214 13.67 20.04 -11.58
C ILE A 214 13.81 19.79 -10.07
N THR A 215 12.82 20.21 -9.30
CA THR A 215 12.79 20.04 -7.85
C THR A 215 12.37 18.62 -7.47
N ILE A 216 12.59 18.22 -6.21
CA ILE A 216 12.04 16.98 -5.66
C ILE A 216 10.50 17.00 -5.72
N GLU A 217 9.86 18.16 -5.46
CA GLU A 217 8.41 18.33 -5.60
C GLU A 217 7.92 17.92 -7.00
N GLU A 218 8.52 18.52 -8.04
CA GLU A 218 8.19 18.21 -9.44
C GLU A 218 8.49 16.74 -9.77
N ALA A 219 9.65 16.22 -9.35
CA ALA A 219 10.07 14.85 -9.62
C ALA A 219 9.12 13.82 -9.00
N VAL A 220 8.60 14.07 -7.80
CA VAL A 220 7.61 13.20 -7.14
C VAL A 220 6.26 13.30 -7.84
N ALA A 221 5.80 14.51 -8.16
CA ALA A 221 4.52 14.76 -8.83
C ALA A 221 4.45 14.08 -10.21
N GLU A 222 5.50 14.20 -11.01
CA GLU A 222 5.63 13.62 -12.35
C GLU A 222 6.12 12.17 -12.35
N SER A 223 6.45 11.63 -11.16
CA SER A 223 7.00 10.26 -11.04
C SER A 223 8.32 10.05 -11.80
N ASN A 224 9.19 11.07 -11.89
CA ASN A 224 10.42 11.04 -12.67
C ASN A 224 11.37 9.93 -12.22
N ASN A 225 11.72 9.02 -13.15
CA ASN A 225 12.56 7.85 -12.88
C ASN A 225 14.04 8.23 -12.73
N ALA A 226 14.53 9.12 -13.60
CA ALA A 226 15.94 9.51 -13.61
C ALA A 226 16.33 10.24 -12.31
N VAL A 227 15.45 11.11 -11.80
CA VAL A 227 15.67 11.79 -10.52
C VAL A 227 15.58 10.81 -9.36
N ALA A 228 14.62 9.88 -9.37
CA ALA A 228 14.51 8.87 -8.31
C ALA A 228 15.79 8.02 -8.17
N VAL A 229 16.36 7.55 -9.29
CA VAL A 229 17.63 6.81 -9.30
C VAL A 229 18.78 7.66 -8.75
N LYS A 230 18.88 8.92 -9.14
CA LYS A 230 19.93 9.83 -8.65
C LYS A 230 19.81 10.13 -7.15
N VAL A 231 18.60 10.35 -6.66
CA VAL A 231 18.34 10.55 -5.22
C VAL A 231 18.71 9.28 -4.44
N LEU A 232 18.28 8.11 -4.90
CA LEU A 232 18.65 6.84 -4.28
C LEU A 232 20.16 6.66 -4.23
N LYS A 233 20.86 6.95 -5.33
CA LYS A 233 22.32 6.87 -5.40
C LYS A 233 23.02 7.79 -4.42
N ASP A 234 22.53 9.03 -4.29
CA ASP A 234 23.10 10.04 -3.39
C ASP A 234 22.84 9.68 -1.91
N ASN A 235 21.70 9.05 -1.60
CA ASN A 235 21.37 8.60 -0.24
C ASN A 235 22.05 7.28 0.14
N GLY A 236 22.30 6.43 -0.84
CA GLY A 236 22.84 5.07 -0.68
C GLY A 236 21.76 4.00 -0.67
N ALA A 237 21.86 3.05 -1.61
CA ALA A 237 20.88 1.99 -1.80
C ALA A 237 20.80 1.03 -0.60
N GLU A 238 21.92 0.77 0.09
CA GLU A 238 21.97 -0.06 1.30
C GLU A 238 21.04 0.46 2.40
N LYS A 239 21.00 1.78 2.62
CA LYS A 239 20.12 2.40 3.61
C LYS A 239 18.65 2.21 3.26
N SER A 240 18.33 2.31 1.98
CA SER A 240 16.96 2.07 1.49
C SER A 240 16.54 0.62 1.64
N CYS A 241 17.42 -0.34 1.36
CA CYS A 241 17.19 -1.77 1.64
C CYS A 241 16.90 -1.98 3.12
N GLN A 242 17.80 -1.51 3.98
CA GLN A 242 17.64 -1.64 5.43
C GLN A 242 16.34 -1.00 5.94
N PHE A 243 16.00 0.18 5.43
CA PHE A 243 14.75 0.87 5.81
C PHE A 243 13.51 0.06 5.41
N LEU A 244 13.47 -0.51 4.20
CA LEU A 244 12.35 -1.33 3.74
C LEU A 244 12.18 -2.60 4.59
N GLU A 245 13.28 -3.24 4.98
CA GLU A 245 13.27 -4.43 5.82
C GLU A 245 12.87 -4.11 7.26
N ASP A 246 13.58 -3.17 7.89
CA ASP A 246 13.43 -2.86 9.33
C ASP A 246 12.08 -2.21 9.64
N ALA A 247 11.57 -1.36 8.72
CA ALA A 247 10.33 -0.63 8.95
C ALA A 247 9.08 -1.40 8.53
N PHE A 248 9.14 -2.19 7.45
CA PHE A 248 7.95 -2.75 6.80
C PHE A 248 8.01 -4.26 6.57
N GLY A 249 9.10 -4.93 6.90
CA GLY A 249 9.29 -6.34 6.59
C GLY A 249 9.28 -6.65 5.09
N ILE A 250 9.60 -5.67 4.23
CA ILE A 250 9.76 -5.87 2.80
C ILE A 250 11.17 -6.41 2.55
N SER A 251 11.29 -7.68 2.16
CA SER A 251 12.59 -8.30 1.94
C SER A 251 13.34 -7.66 0.78
N THR A 252 14.61 -7.36 1.02
CA THR A 252 15.60 -6.93 0.02
C THR A 252 16.87 -7.80 0.08
N ASP A 253 16.73 -9.05 0.54
CA ASP A 253 17.83 -10.00 0.67
C ASP A 253 18.55 -10.22 -0.67
N GLN A 254 17.80 -10.34 -1.78
CA GLN A 254 18.36 -10.57 -3.12
C GLN A 254 19.10 -9.33 -3.62
N GLU A 255 18.55 -8.14 -3.45
CA GLU A 255 19.22 -6.88 -3.77
C GLU A 255 20.52 -6.72 -2.99
N THR A 256 20.49 -7.07 -1.71
CA THR A 256 21.67 -7.03 -0.85
C THR A 256 22.76 -8.00 -1.29
N GLU A 257 22.40 -9.19 -1.77
CA GLU A 257 23.36 -10.15 -2.35
C GLU A 257 23.94 -9.64 -3.67
N ILE A 258 23.08 -9.17 -4.59
CA ILE A 258 23.51 -8.58 -5.88
C ILE A 258 24.44 -7.39 -5.63
N MET A 259 24.09 -6.52 -4.69
CA MET A 259 24.92 -5.35 -4.36
C MET A 259 26.33 -5.76 -3.87
N LYS A 260 26.43 -6.81 -3.06
CA LYS A 260 27.73 -7.32 -2.58
C LYS A 260 28.59 -7.92 -3.70
N GLU A 261 27.97 -8.58 -4.66
CA GLU A 261 28.67 -9.28 -5.75
C GLU A 261 29.00 -8.36 -6.94
N GLU A 262 28.05 -7.50 -7.33
CA GLU A 262 28.11 -6.72 -8.58
C GLU A 262 28.18 -5.21 -8.35
N GLY A 263 27.98 -4.75 -7.14
CA GLY A 263 27.99 -3.34 -6.74
C GLY A 263 26.60 -2.68 -6.76
N GLU A 264 26.54 -1.53 -6.08
CA GLU A 264 25.29 -0.79 -5.80
C GLU A 264 24.53 -0.37 -7.06
N ASP A 265 25.22 0.00 -8.14
CA ASP A 265 24.57 0.47 -9.37
C ASP A 265 23.64 -0.58 -10.02
N ARG A 266 23.86 -1.87 -9.73
CA ARG A 266 23.05 -2.98 -10.26
C ARG A 266 21.66 -3.06 -9.69
N ILE A 267 21.46 -2.58 -8.47
CA ILE A 267 20.18 -2.65 -7.74
C ILE A 267 19.41 -1.33 -7.73
N LEU A 268 19.97 -0.25 -8.29
CA LEU A 268 19.29 1.07 -8.29
C LEU A 268 17.92 1.00 -8.96
N GLY A 269 17.79 0.24 -10.05
CA GLY A 269 16.50 0.05 -10.73
C GLY A 269 15.50 -0.71 -9.86
N ASN A 270 15.94 -1.79 -9.22
CA ASN A 270 15.08 -2.62 -8.38
C ASN A 270 14.45 -1.76 -7.28
N ILE A 271 15.26 -0.98 -6.56
CA ILE A 271 14.83 -0.20 -5.41
C ILE A 271 14.12 1.09 -5.83
N ALA A 272 14.66 1.85 -6.79
CA ALA A 272 14.10 3.15 -7.17
C ALA A 272 12.85 3.04 -8.06
N LEU A 273 12.73 1.98 -8.84
CA LEU A 273 11.66 1.82 -9.82
C LEU A 273 10.68 0.68 -9.47
N GLY A 274 10.90 0.00 -8.32
CA GLY A 274 9.97 -0.97 -7.77
C GLY A 274 10.01 -2.35 -8.42
N TYR A 275 11.17 -2.78 -8.87
CA TYR A 275 11.43 -4.11 -9.40
C TYR A 275 12.19 -5.00 -8.41
N LEU A 276 11.80 -4.91 -7.11
CA LEU A 276 12.35 -5.79 -6.09
C LEU A 276 12.14 -7.25 -6.48
N GLU A 277 13.17 -8.08 -6.38
CA GLU A 277 13.11 -9.50 -6.77
C GLU A 277 12.06 -10.29 -5.97
N GLY A 278 11.87 -9.93 -4.71
CA GLY A 278 10.81 -10.49 -3.84
C GLY A 278 9.43 -9.90 -4.10
N GLY A 279 9.31 -8.80 -4.85
CA GLY A 279 8.09 -8.04 -5.00
C GLY A 279 7.58 -7.43 -3.68
N VAL A 280 6.40 -6.83 -3.73
CA VAL A 280 5.69 -6.35 -2.54
C VAL A 280 4.22 -6.72 -2.61
N THR A 281 3.57 -6.93 -1.47
CA THR A 281 2.15 -7.24 -1.39
C THR A 281 1.31 -5.98 -1.22
N VAL A 282 0.01 -6.06 -1.57
CA VAL A 282 -0.95 -4.98 -1.29
C VAL A 282 -1.03 -4.70 0.21
N GLN A 283 -0.95 -5.74 1.06
CA GLN A 283 -0.94 -5.60 2.51
C GLN A 283 0.30 -4.83 2.99
N GLN A 284 1.50 -5.16 2.50
CA GLN A 284 2.73 -4.44 2.86
C GLN A 284 2.70 -2.98 2.41
N MET A 285 2.20 -2.70 1.20
CA MET A 285 2.04 -1.33 0.71
C MET A 285 1.03 -0.55 1.54
N THR A 286 -0.08 -1.18 1.97
CA THR A 286 -1.05 -0.56 2.88
C THR A 286 -0.41 -0.23 4.22
N GLY A 287 0.40 -1.14 4.77
CA GLY A 287 1.19 -0.90 5.98
C GLY A 287 2.22 0.21 5.82
N GLY A 288 2.96 0.22 4.71
CA GLY A 288 3.97 1.25 4.46
C GLY A 288 3.37 2.66 4.35
N TYR A 289 2.26 2.81 3.62
CA TYR A 289 1.67 4.13 3.37
C TYR A 289 0.99 4.76 4.59
N GLN A 290 0.57 3.99 5.58
CA GLN A 290 -0.05 4.54 6.81
C GLN A 290 0.87 5.54 7.54
N ILE A 291 2.21 5.37 7.47
CA ILE A 291 3.16 6.25 8.15
C ILE A 291 3.02 7.72 7.74
N PHE A 292 2.61 7.96 6.51
CA PHE A 292 2.38 9.31 5.97
C PHE A 292 1.06 9.93 6.43
N ALA A 293 0.13 9.12 6.93
CA ALA A 293 -1.16 9.57 7.42
C ALA A 293 -1.17 9.81 8.94
N ASN A 294 -0.27 9.14 9.68
CA ASN A 294 -0.31 9.11 11.14
C ASN A 294 0.90 9.74 11.83
N GLY A 295 1.76 10.44 11.07
CA GLY A 295 2.95 11.11 11.62
C GLY A 295 4.15 10.19 11.83
N GLY A 296 4.32 9.18 11.00
CA GLY A 296 5.56 8.38 10.91
C GLY A 296 5.59 7.12 11.75
N ALA A 297 4.48 6.75 12.38
CA ALA A 297 4.39 5.52 13.15
C ALA A 297 3.92 4.35 12.26
N TYR A 298 4.64 3.23 12.29
CA TYR A 298 4.24 1.98 11.64
C TYR A 298 3.50 1.09 12.64
N TYR A 299 2.35 0.61 12.22
CA TYR A 299 1.59 -0.44 12.89
C TYR A 299 1.53 -1.65 11.96
N GLU A 300 1.81 -2.84 12.48
CA GLU A 300 1.66 -4.06 11.68
C GLU A 300 0.24 -4.16 11.13
N PRO A 301 0.05 -4.30 9.80
CA PRO A 301 -1.28 -4.49 9.22
C PRO A 301 -1.95 -5.74 9.78
N HIS A 302 -3.14 -5.59 10.34
CA HIS A 302 -3.86 -6.68 10.99
C HIS A 302 -5.37 -6.60 10.74
N ALA A 303 -6.00 -7.76 10.61
CA ALA A 303 -7.45 -7.89 10.52
C ALA A 303 -8.07 -8.24 11.88
N ILE A 304 -7.36 -9.00 12.71
CA ILE A 304 -7.82 -9.45 14.03
C ILE A 304 -7.64 -8.34 15.06
N THR A 305 -8.71 -7.99 15.76
CA THR A 305 -8.67 -7.02 16.87
C THR A 305 -8.69 -7.70 18.24
N GLU A 306 -9.25 -8.91 18.34
CA GLU A 306 -9.27 -9.70 19.57
C GLU A 306 -9.53 -11.20 19.24
N ILE A 307 -8.83 -12.11 19.92
CA ILE A 307 -9.19 -13.51 19.98
C ILE A 307 -9.55 -13.84 21.43
N ARG A 308 -10.64 -14.55 21.62
CA ARG A 308 -11.05 -15.11 22.91
C ARG A 308 -11.00 -16.63 22.89
N ASP A 309 -10.69 -17.25 24.04
CA ASP A 309 -10.84 -18.68 24.27
C ASP A 309 -11.61 -18.89 25.54
N ASP A 310 -12.72 -19.61 25.46
CA ASP A 310 -13.69 -19.83 26.55
C ASP A 310 -14.11 -18.52 27.26
N GLY A 311 -14.32 -17.46 26.45
CA GLY A 311 -14.71 -16.12 26.94
C GLY A 311 -13.56 -15.27 27.49
N ASN A 312 -12.35 -15.80 27.70
CA ASN A 312 -11.18 -15.05 28.14
C ASN A 312 -10.43 -14.50 26.95
N VAL A 313 -9.80 -13.34 27.13
CA VAL A 313 -8.91 -12.76 26.08
C VAL A 313 -7.70 -13.67 25.92
N TYR A 314 -7.54 -14.23 24.73
CA TYR A 314 -6.40 -15.03 24.32
C TYR A 314 -5.33 -14.17 23.63
N TYR A 315 -5.76 -13.22 22.79
CA TYR A 315 -4.89 -12.31 22.04
C TYR A 315 -5.58 -10.97 21.77
N THR A 316 -4.79 -9.91 21.80
CA THR A 316 -5.09 -8.60 21.21
C THR A 316 -3.80 -8.07 20.58
N PRO A 317 -3.86 -7.41 19.41
CA PRO A 317 -2.72 -6.66 18.89
C PRO A 317 -2.18 -5.67 19.93
N SER A 318 -0.89 -5.39 19.91
CA SER A 318 -0.27 -4.47 20.87
C SER A 318 -0.89 -3.07 20.87
N GLY A 319 -1.44 -2.65 19.72
CA GLY A 319 -1.97 -1.30 19.50
C GLY A 319 -0.89 -0.20 19.59
N GLU A 320 0.36 -0.57 19.77
CA GLU A 320 1.51 0.33 19.83
C GLU A 320 2.18 0.39 18.46
N GLY A 321 2.28 1.59 17.88
CA GLY A 321 3.04 1.82 16.64
C GLY A 321 4.50 2.08 16.93
N THR A 322 5.37 1.61 16.03
CA THR A 322 6.80 1.92 16.08
C THR A 322 7.08 3.17 15.26
N GLN A 323 7.68 4.20 15.85
CA GLN A 323 8.09 5.39 15.10
C GLN A 323 9.25 5.01 14.18
N VAL A 324 8.99 4.98 12.87
CA VAL A 324 9.98 4.56 11.85
C VAL A 324 10.59 5.74 11.10
N ILE A 325 9.91 6.87 11.08
CA ILE A 325 10.41 8.16 10.57
C ILE A 325 9.93 9.31 11.45
N SER A 326 10.57 10.46 11.36
CA SER A 326 10.15 11.67 12.06
C SER A 326 8.75 12.14 11.59
N ARG A 327 8.03 12.85 12.46
CA ARG A 327 6.73 13.45 12.11
C ARG A 327 6.87 14.48 10.99
N GLU A 328 8.00 15.14 10.97
CA GLU A 328 8.40 16.13 9.99
C GLU A 328 8.53 15.49 8.61
N THR A 329 9.31 14.41 8.48
CA THR A 329 9.47 13.66 7.23
C THR A 329 8.15 13.08 6.76
N ALA A 330 7.34 12.50 7.66
CA ALA A 330 6.02 11.98 7.33
C ALA A 330 5.12 13.06 6.72
N TYR A 331 5.08 14.26 7.32
CA TYR A 331 4.29 15.38 6.82
C TYR A 331 4.83 15.94 5.49
N ILE A 332 6.14 16.12 5.37
CA ILE A 332 6.76 16.62 4.13
C ILE A 332 6.49 15.64 2.97
N MET A 333 6.68 14.33 3.20
CA MET A 333 6.40 13.32 2.19
C MET A 333 4.91 13.26 1.81
N ASN A 334 4.03 13.37 2.81
CA ASN A 334 2.60 13.49 2.60
C ASN A 334 2.27 14.67 1.66
N ARG A 335 2.84 15.86 1.91
CA ARG A 335 2.61 17.03 1.04
C ARG A 335 3.21 16.86 -0.36
N LEU A 336 4.36 16.19 -0.52
CA LEU A 336 4.91 15.83 -1.83
C LEU A 336 3.94 14.91 -2.59
N MET A 337 3.37 13.90 -1.93
CA MET A 337 2.36 12.99 -2.53
C MET A 337 1.03 13.70 -2.81
N ARG A 338 0.70 14.77 -2.08
CA ARG A 338 -0.43 15.63 -2.45
C ARG A 338 -0.21 16.26 -3.82
N GLY A 339 1.04 16.66 -4.15
CA GLY A 339 1.42 17.17 -5.47
C GLY A 339 1.08 16.18 -6.61
N VAL A 340 1.28 14.88 -6.37
CA VAL A 340 0.89 13.83 -7.33
C VAL A 340 -0.61 13.87 -7.64
N VAL A 341 -1.44 14.09 -6.62
CA VAL A 341 -2.91 14.14 -6.75
C VAL A 341 -3.39 15.48 -7.30
N LEU A 342 -2.74 16.60 -6.99
CA LEU A 342 -3.18 17.90 -7.46
C LEU A 342 -2.76 18.23 -8.89
N ASN A 343 -1.51 17.89 -9.26
CA ASN A 343 -0.89 18.36 -10.50
C ASN A 343 -0.12 17.26 -11.25
N GLY A 344 -0.02 16.05 -10.68
CA GLY A 344 0.82 14.97 -11.19
C GLY A 344 0.03 13.82 -11.81
N THR A 345 0.57 12.62 -11.67
CA THR A 345 0.07 11.39 -12.31
C THR A 345 -1.20 10.83 -11.68
N GLY A 346 -1.63 11.32 -10.52
CA GLY A 346 -2.78 10.80 -9.75
C GLY A 346 -3.97 11.76 -9.69
N THR A 347 -4.17 12.66 -10.65
CA THR A 347 -5.21 13.71 -10.59
C THR A 347 -6.64 13.16 -10.52
N SER A 348 -6.89 11.97 -11.03
CA SER A 348 -8.19 11.29 -10.94
C SER A 348 -8.57 10.86 -9.50
N ALA A 349 -7.61 10.91 -8.54
CA ALA A 349 -7.89 10.62 -7.13
C ALA A 349 -8.44 11.83 -6.35
N GLN A 350 -8.58 13.00 -6.96
CA GLN A 350 -9.07 14.20 -6.26
C GLN A 350 -10.51 14.04 -5.82
N ILE A 351 -10.77 14.29 -4.54
CA ILE A 351 -12.12 14.29 -3.94
C ILE A 351 -12.38 15.65 -3.32
N GLU A 352 -13.50 16.29 -3.68
CA GLU A 352 -13.83 17.65 -3.21
C GLU A 352 -13.97 17.71 -1.69
N GLY A 353 -13.13 18.52 -1.06
CA GLY A 353 -13.13 18.74 0.40
C GLY A 353 -12.40 17.65 1.19
N VAL A 354 -11.74 16.71 0.55
CA VAL A 354 -10.91 15.67 1.20
C VAL A 354 -9.43 15.89 0.86
N ASP A 355 -8.57 15.86 1.86
CA ASP A 355 -7.13 15.98 1.68
C ASP A 355 -6.52 14.63 1.27
N VAL A 356 -6.57 14.34 -0.04
CA VAL A 356 -6.05 13.09 -0.61
C VAL A 356 -4.59 13.25 -0.98
N CYS A 357 -3.77 12.29 -0.58
CA CYS A 357 -2.37 12.14 -0.99
C CYS A 357 -2.16 10.72 -1.52
N GLY A 358 -1.24 10.50 -2.43
CA GLY A 358 -0.99 9.17 -2.94
C GLY A 358 0.05 9.11 -4.04
N LYS A 359 0.32 7.90 -4.51
CA LYS A 359 1.31 7.66 -5.56
C LYS A 359 0.83 6.57 -6.52
N THR A 360 0.96 6.83 -7.80
CA THR A 360 0.76 5.87 -8.88
C THR A 360 1.98 4.98 -9.06
N GLY A 361 1.76 3.75 -9.48
CA GLY A 361 2.81 2.81 -9.88
C GLY A 361 2.42 2.10 -11.17
N THR A 362 3.40 1.90 -12.04
CA THR A 362 3.26 1.10 -13.26
C THR A 362 4.56 0.34 -13.46
N SER A 363 4.47 -0.95 -13.76
CA SER A 363 5.60 -1.77 -14.14
C SER A 363 5.58 -2.12 -15.63
N GLU A 364 6.71 -2.54 -16.17
CA GLU A 364 6.83 -3.04 -17.56
C GLU A 364 6.09 -4.37 -17.76
N TYR A 365 5.66 -5.02 -16.67
CA TYR A 365 4.98 -6.32 -16.67
C TYR A 365 3.45 -6.18 -16.60
N GLY A 366 2.91 -4.96 -16.68
CA GLY A 366 1.49 -4.70 -16.70
C GLY A 366 0.84 -4.50 -15.34
N GLU A 367 1.62 -4.39 -14.25
CA GLU A 367 1.06 -4.02 -12.96
C GLU A 367 0.78 -2.53 -12.88
N HIS A 368 -0.38 -2.20 -12.35
CA HIS A 368 -0.86 -0.85 -12.11
C HIS A 368 -1.26 -0.68 -10.65
N TRP A 369 -0.69 0.30 -9.99
CA TRP A 369 -0.90 0.59 -8.58
C TRP A 369 -1.43 2.00 -8.35
N PHE A 370 -2.26 2.11 -7.34
CA PHE A 370 -2.44 3.37 -6.64
C PHE A 370 -2.44 3.12 -5.12
N ALA A 371 -1.48 3.71 -4.44
CA ALA A 371 -1.43 3.73 -2.99
C ALA A 371 -1.83 5.13 -2.51
N GLY A 372 -3.04 5.24 -1.97
CA GLY A 372 -3.63 6.51 -1.57
C GLY A 372 -3.96 6.54 -0.08
N ILE A 373 -3.90 7.74 0.47
CA ILE A 373 -4.20 8.01 1.87
C ILE A 373 -5.10 9.23 2.00
N THR A 374 -5.94 9.20 3.04
CA THR A 374 -6.67 10.34 3.60
C THR A 374 -6.32 10.47 5.08
N PRO A 375 -6.75 11.51 5.78
CA PRO A 375 -6.56 11.59 7.23
C PRO A 375 -7.19 10.44 8.04
N GLU A 376 -8.07 9.65 7.43
CA GLU A 376 -8.81 8.56 8.10
C GLU A 376 -8.46 7.17 7.57
N TYR A 377 -8.12 7.04 6.27
CA TYR A 377 -8.00 5.77 5.58
C TYR A 377 -6.70 5.67 4.79
N VAL A 378 -6.20 4.45 4.69
CA VAL A 378 -5.23 4.01 3.68
C VAL A 378 -5.97 3.06 2.74
N CYS A 379 -5.91 3.31 1.45
CA CYS A 379 -6.47 2.41 0.44
C CYS A 379 -5.44 2.17 -0.66
N VAL A 380 -5.07 0.91 -0.84
CA VAL A 380 -4.11 0.50 -1.88
C VAL A 380 -4.83 -0.42 -2.85
N VAL A 381 -4.71 -0.09 -4.13
CA VAL A 381 -5.30 -0.84 -5.24
C VAL A 381 -4.19 -1.30 -6.17
N TRP A 382 -4.18 -2.57 -6.51
CA TRP A 382 -3.32 -3.21 -7.48
C TRP A 382 -4.15 -3.92 -8.56
N HIS A 383 -3.66 -3.86 -9.79
CA HIS A 383 -4.27 -4.53 -10.93
C HIS A 383 -3.17 -4.96 -11.90
N GLU A 384 -3.22 -6.21 -12.35
CA GLU A 384 -2.41 -6.75 -13.43
C GLU A 384 -3.23 -6.78 -14.71
N ALA A 385 -2.82 -5.98 -15.69
CA ALA A 385 -3.55 -5.85 -16.93
C ALA A 385 -3.27 -7.00 -17.90
N GLU A 386 -4.32 -7.59 -18.48
CA GLU A 386 -4.18 -8.61 -19.52
C GLU A 386 -3.88 -8.02 -20.93
N ASN A 387 -4.01 -6.71 -21.11
CA ASN A 387 -3.80 -6.05 -22.40
C ASN A 387 -3.32 -4.59 -22.23
N GLU A 388 -2.83 -4.00 -23.35
CA GLU A 388 -2.29 -2.63 -23.40
C GLU A 388 -3.37 -1.52 -23.25
N GLU A 389 -4.67 -1.85 -23.24
CA GLU A 389 -5.73 -0.88 -23.05
C GLU A 389 -5.97 -0.50 -21.58
N SER A 390 -5.38 -1.24 -20.66
CA SER A 390 -5.42 -0.93 -19.24
C SER A 390 -4.46 0.21 -18.90
N SER A 391 -4.85 1.05 -17.95
CA SER A 391 -4.02 2.16 -17.48
C SER A 391 -4.02 2.25 -15.95
N THR A 392 -3.00 2.90 -15.39
CA THR A 392 -2.90 3.20 -13.96
C THR A 392 -4.12 3.99 -13.44
N ASP A 393 -4.78 4.76 -14.30
CA ASP A 393 -6.00 5.49 -13.94
C ASP A 393 -7.11 4.60 -13.37
N ARG A 394 -7.12 3.29 -13.68
CA ARG A 394 -8.09 2.33 -13.15
C ARG A 394 -7.95 2.13 -11.66
N SER A 395 -6.71 1.87 -11.21
CA SER A 395 -6.42 1.75 -9.77
C SER A 395 -6.72 3.05 -9.04
N VAL A 396 -6.44 4.20 -9.66
CA VAL A 396 -6.79 5.53 -9.14
C VAL A 396 -8.30 5.71 -9.02
N GLN A 397 -9.07 5.27 -10.02
CA GLN A 397 -10.54 5.41 -10.03
C GLN A 397 -11.19 4.52 -8.97
N VAL A 398 -10.73 3.27 -8.82
CA VAL A 398 -11.24 2.38 -7.74
C VAL A 398 -10.97 2.98 -6.37
N PHE A 399 -9.78 3.56 -6.15
CA PHE A 399 -9.50 4.31 -4.93
C PHE A 399 -10.47 5.47 -4.73
N HIS A 400 -10.61 6.34 -5.75
CA HIS A 400 -11.49 7.51 -5.71
C HIS A 400 -12.94 7.14 -5.35
N ASP A 401 -13.50 6.14 -6.03
CA ASP A 401 -14.89 5.72 -5.83
C ASP A 401 -15.08 5.10 -4.45
N THR A 402 -14.13 4.26 -4.00
CA THR A 402 -14.15 3.67 -2.66
C THR A 402 -14.15 4.74 -1.58
N VAL A 403 -13.19 5.68 -1.62
CA VAL A 403 -13.04 6.70 -0.58
C VAL A 403 -14.20 7.71 -0.62
N THR A 404 -14.72 8.02 -1.82
CA THR A 404 -15.92 8.86 -1.96
C THR A 404 -17.13 8.22 -1.29
N ALA A 405 -17.35 6.91 -1.48
CA ALA A 405 -18.46 6.17 -0.86
C ALA A 405 -18.31 6.01 0.66
N LEU A 406 -17.07 6.07 1.19
CA LEU A 406 -16.82 6.07 2.63
C LEU A 406 -17.26 7.37 3.31
N GLU A 407 -17.50 8.44 2.55
CA GLU A 407 -17.91 9.74 3.05
C GLU A 407 -16.91 10.30 4.08
N SER A 408 -15.61 10.28 3.72
CA SER A 408 -14.55 10.88 4.54
C SER A 408 -14.95 12.27 5.03
N GLU A 409 -14.63 12.59 6.28
CA GLU A 409 -14.98 13.87 6.88
C GLU A 409 -14.34 15.03 6.08
N LYS A 410 -15.19 15.89 5.51
CA LYS A 410 -14.73 17.01 4.70
C LYS A 410 -14.06 18.06 5.55
N GLY A 411 -12.91 18.56 5.06
CA GLY A 411 -12.12 19.57 5.74
C GLY A 411 -11.22 19.03 6.85
N MET A 412 -11.12 17.72 7.01
CA MET A 412 -10.09 17.12 7.84
C MET A 412 -8.74 17.26 7.11
N GLU A 413 -7.74 17.75 7.82
CA GLU A 413 -6.38 17.94 7.30
C GLU A 413 -5.40 17.11 8.14
N TYR A 414 -4.26 16.76 7.54
CA TYR A 414 -3.19 16.12 8.30
C TYR A 414 -2.55 17.11 9.26
N PRO A 415 -2.29 16.72 10.52
CA PRO A 415 -1.69 17.62 11.50
C PRO A 415 -0.27 18.02 11.09
N GLN A 416 -0.06 19.31 10.83
CA GLN A 416 1.26 19.85 10.56
C GLN A 416 2.07 19.93 11.85
N PRO A 417 3.29 19.35 11.89
CA PRO A 417 4.20 19.54 13.04
C PRO A 417 4.62 21.00 13.18
N ASP A 418 4.69 21.51 14.42
CA ASP A 418 5.13 22.88 14.71
C ASP A 418 6.55 23.21 14.18
N SER A 419 7.38 22.18 14.00
CA SER A 419 8.74 22.24 13.49
C SER A 419 8.83 22.36 11.97
N VAL A 420 7.73 22.09 11.24
CA VAL A 420 7.68 22.23 9.77
C VAL A 420 7.12 23.58 9.39
N ASN A 421 7.88 24.32 8.60
CA ASN A 421 7.52 25.66 8.16
C ASN A 421 7.32 25.71 6.64
N GLU A 422 6.29 26.43 6.22
CA GLU A 422 6.08 26.80 4.82
C GLU A 422 6.96 28.01 4.49
N ILE A 423 7.96 27.83 3.62
CA ILE A 423 8.91 28.87 3.30
C ILE A 423 9.04 29.02 1.78
N PRO A 424 8.99 30.28 1.24
CA PRO A 424 9.18 30.52 -0.18
C PRO A 424 10.60 30.17 -0.64
N TYR A 425 10.70 29.44 -1.74
CA TYR A 425 11.97 29.13 -2.41
C TYR A 425 12.01 29.68 -3.84
N CYS A 426 13.20 29.79 -4.39
CA CYS A 426 13.48 30.23 -5.75
C CYS A 426 13.41 29.02 -6.70
N GLU A 427 12.43 28.94 -7.59
CA GLU A 427 12.26 27.84 -8.56
C GLU A 427 13.50 27.65 -9.45
N LYS A 428 14.25 28.71 -9.72
CA LYS A 428 15.46 28.62 -10.55
C LYS A 428 16.63 27.90 -9.88
N SER A 429 16.70 27.89 -8.55
CA SER A 429 17.87 27.38 -7.82
C SER A 429 17.56 26.34 -6.77
N GLY A 430 16.29 26.13 -6.41
CA GLY A 430 15.87 25.31 -5.28
C GLY A 430 16.23 25.89 -3.89
N LEU A 431 16.89 27.04 -3.84
CA LEU A 431 17.34 27.70 -2.61
C LEU A 431 16.24 28.62 -2.05
N LEU A 432 16.30 28.98 -0.77
CA LEU A 432 15.33 29.89 -0.17
C LEU A 432 15.33 31.24 -0.89
N ARG A 433 14.15 31.82 -1.02
CA ARG A 433 13.93 33.08 -1.71
C ARG A 433 14.82 34.21 -1.15
N ASN A 434 15.46 35.00 -2.05
CA ASN A 434 15.95 36.35 -1.77
C ASN A 434 15.05 37.38 -2.44
N MET A 435 15.33 38.67 -2.22
CA MET A 435 14.52 39.78 -2.75
C MET A 435 14.61 39.96 -4.30
N SER A 436 15.60 39.33 -4.94
CA SER A 436 15.80 39.40 -6.40
C SER A 436 15.18 38.22 -7.14
N CYS A 437 14.66 37.19 -6.44
CA CYS A 437 14.01 36.06 -7.05
C CYS A 437 12.65 36.45 -7.63
N GLN A 438 12.45 36.18 -8.93
CA GLN A 438 11.23 36.51 -9.66
C GLN A 438 10.24 35.32 -9.66
N ASN A 439 10.76 34.11 -9.86
CA ASN A 439 9.97 32.88 -9.85
C ASN A 439 10.14 32.22 -8.48
N ILE A 440 9.05 32.11 -7.75
CA ILE A 440 9.02 31.58 -6.40
C ILE A 440 7.86 30.59 -6.25
N SER A 441 8.13 29.53 -5.55
CA SER A 441 7.12 28.60 -5.04
C SER A 441 7.29 28.47 -3.53
N THR A 442 6.44 27.69 -2.89
CA THR A 442 6.46 27.45 -1.43
C THR A 442 6.79 25.99 -1.16
N GLY A 443 7.71 25.76 -0.24
CA GLY A 443 8.09 24.40 0.19
C GLY A 443 7.98 24.22 1.69
N TYR A 444 8.04 22.98 2.13
CA TYR A 444 7.95 22.57 3.53
C TYR A 444 9.35 22.17 4.05
N TYR A 445 9.81 22.80 5.13
CA TYR A 445 11.16 22.64 5.65
C TYR A 445 11.18 22.57 7.17
N THR A 446 12.16 21.84 7.70
CA THR A 446 12.56 21.92 9.11
C THR A 446 13.78 22.82 9.27
N ALA A 447 14.05 23.26 10.50
CA ALA A 447 15.24 24.08 10.76
C ALA A 447 16.56 23.35 10.43
N ASP A 448 16.58 22.03 10.60
CA ASP A 448 17.77 21.19 10.40
C ASP A 448 17.93 20.74 8.94
N ASN A 449 16.85 20.80 8.13
CA ASN A 449 16.86 20.44 6.71
C ASN A 449 16.31 21.60 5.86
N MET A 450 17.00 22.74 5.87
CA MET A 450 16.63 23.97 5.20
C MET A 450 17.71 24.41 4.20
N PRO A 451 17.37 24.68 2.93
CA PRO A 451 18.34 25.21 1.96
C PRO A 451 18.89 26.58 2.35
N GLU A 452 20.06 26.91 1.82
CA GLU A 452 20.62 28.27 1.93
C GLU A 452 19.76 29.30 1.18
N ILE A 453 19.99 30.61 1.50
CA ILE A 453 19.35 31.71 0.77
C ILE A 453 19.91 31.80 -0.66
N CYS A 454 19.03 31.96 -1.63
CA CYS A 454 19.40 32.05 -3.05
C CYS A 454 20.47 33.09 -3.32
N ASN A 455 21.57 32.66 -3.92
CA ASN A 455 22.68 33.46 -4.38
C ASN A 455 22.81 33.51 -5.92
N LYS A 456 21.87 32.87 -6.64
CA LYS A 456 21.86 32.78 -8.10
C LYS A 456 21.10 33.93 -8.77
N CYS A 457 20.14 34.55 -8.06
CA CYS A 457 19.39 35.71 -8.52
C CYS A 457 20.03 37.00 -8.00
N ARG A 458 20.28 37.96 -8.89
CA ARG A 458 20.88 39.25 -8.61
C ARG A 458 19.98 40.40 -9.04
#